data_b2d786c99611e75368690629ed4142b1
#
_entry.id   b2d786c99611e75368690629ed4142b1
#
_cell.length_a   1.000
_cell.length_b   1.000
_cell.length_c   1.000
_cell.angle_alpha   90.00
_cell.angle_beta   90.00
_cell.angle_gamma   90.00
#
_symmetry.space_group_name_H-M   'P 1'
#
loop_
_entity.id
_entity.type
_entity.pdbx_description
1 polymer ?
#
loop_
_entity_poly.entity_id
_entity_poly.type
_entity_poly.pdbx_seq_one_letter_code
_entity_poly.pdbx_strand_id
1 'polypeptide(L)'
;MGYKNPEALVTTDWFAANISASNLSIIDASFYLPAAHRDPKKEFHNCHIPGATFFDINEIADTNTDLPHMLPTADEFSKHAGSLGISNDHHVICYDSSGGPMAAMRVWWTFRVFGHDRVSVLSGGLPKWQKEGHPTSSTPRDITEQQFTAKHDHRLVKNIEHILENIETQHFQMVDARSEGRYNGTEAEPRVGLRQGHIPGAISLPFERLLDTENFMTMRSADEITSVILGSGINPEKPLISSCGSGVTAAPLVMALYLIGHTKASIYDGSWAEWAARSDTPITI
;
A
#
# COMPACT_ATOMS: atom_id res chain seq x y z
N MET A 1 -10.38 9.00 -20.06
CA MET A 1 -11.29 9.50 -18.97
C MET A 1 -10.49 9.84 -17.73
N GLY A 2 -10.97 10.78 -16.87
CA GLY A 2 -10.35 11.05 -15.57
C GLY A 2 -10.62 9.93 -14.56
N TYR A 3 -9.86 9.91 -13.46
CA TYR A 3 -10.15 9.03 -12.33
C TYR A 3 -11.55 9.27 -11.76
N LYS A 4 -12.19 8.23 -11.27
CA LYS A 4 -13.50 8.29 -10.59
C LYS A 4 -13.37 8.79 -9.15
N ASN A 5 -12.29 8.40 -8.48
CA ASN A 5 -11.95 8.79 -7.11
C ASN A 5 -10.57 9.49 -7.09
N PRO A 6 -10.44 10.69 -7.70
CA PRO A 6 -9.17 11.36 -7.86
C PRO A 6 -8.55 11.83 -6.54
N GLU A 7 -9.36 11.96 -5.48
CA GLU A 7 -8.94 12.37 -4.14
C GLU A 7 -7.93 11.41 -3.48
N ALA A 8 -7.82 10.16 -3.96
CA ALA A 8 -6.82 9.21 -3.47
C ALA A 8 -5.39 9.59 -3.85
N LEU A 9 -5.22 10.47 -4.85
CA LEU A 9 -3.92 10.98 -5.29
C LEU A 9 -3.89 12.51 -5.22
N VAL A 10 -2.76 13.07 -4.80
CA VAL A 10 -2.50 14.51 -4.91
C VAL A 10 -1.27 14.75 -5.77
N THR A 11 -1.32 15.82 -6.58
CA THR A 11 -0.14 16.25 -7.35
C THR A 11 0.83 17.02 -6.46
N THR A 12 2.08 17.10 -6.88
CA THR A 12 3.10 17.90 -6.21
C THR A 12 2.73 19.39 -6.19
N ASP A 13 2.11 19.92 -7.26
CA ASP A 13 1.62 21.31 -7.33
C ASP A 13 0.52 21.58 -6.30
N TRP A 14 -0.50 20.70 -6.24
CA TRP A 14 -1.56 20.84 -5.25
C TRP A 14 -0.99 20.78 -3.84
N PHE A 15 -0.08 19.84 -3.60
CA PHE A 15 0.50 19.65 -2.28
C PHE A 15 1.38 20.84 -1.88
N ALA A 16 2.20 21.37 -2.78
CA ALA A 16 3.00 22.57 -2.53
C ALA A 16 2.14 23.79 -2.15
N ALA A 17 1.00 23.96 -2.82
CA ALA A 17 0.06 25.05 -2.53
C ALA A 17 -0.66 24.88 -1.17
N ASN A 18 -0.73 23.67 -0.63
CA ASN A 18 -1.50 23.34 0.59
C ASN A 18 -0.64 22.87 1.77
N ILE A 19 0.68 22.74 1.62
CA ILE A 19 1.57 22.13 2.62
C ILE A 19 1.52 22.77 4.00
N SER A 20 1.15 24.06 4.08
CA SER A 20 1.04 24.84 5.34
C SER A 20 -0.36 24.79 5.96
N ALA A 21 -1.30 24.02 5.40
CA ALA A 21 -2.65 23.93 5.95
C ALA A 21 -2.64 23.18 7.28
N SER A 22 -3.26 23.77 8.29
CA SER A 22 -3.23 23.25 9.69
C SER A 22 -3.93 21.90 9.86
N ASN A 23 -4.77 21.51 8.91
CA ASN A 23 -5.49 20.23 8.89
C ASN A 23 -4.80 19.18 8.02
N LEU A 24 -3.55 19.39 7.56
CA LEU A 24 -2.76 18.39 6.86
C LEU A 24 -1.83 17.66 7.83
N SER A 25 -1.77 16.34 7.72
CA SER A 25 -0.73 15.50 8.30
C SER A 25 0.07 14.84 7.19
N ILE A 26 1.38 15.04 7.20
CA ILE A 26 2.29 14.57 6.17
C ILE A 26 3.04 13.37 6.71
N ILE A 27 3.02 12.26 6.00
CA ILE A 27 3.60 10.98 6.41
C ILE A 27 4.62 10.51 5.37
N ASP A 28 5.85 10.30 5.81
CA ASP A 28 6.83 9.49 5.08
C ASP A 28 6.61 8.03 5.44
N ALA A 29 6.16 7.24 4.48
CA ALA A 29 5.90 5.82 4.62
C ALA A 29 7.02 4.95 4.00
N SER A 30 8.20 5.51 3.78
CA SER A 30 9.29 4.82 3.10
C SER A 30 9.62 3.48 3.72
N PHE A 31 9.71 2.48 2.87
CA PHE A 31 10.07 1.11 3.24
C PHE A 31 10.89 0.47 2.13
N TYR A 32 11.89 -0.32 2.52
CA TYR A 32 12.73 -1.07 1.60
C TYR A 32 12.82 -2.53 2.02
N LEU A 33 12.84 -3.42 1.04
CA LEU A 33 13.20 -4.81 1.30
C LEU A 33 14.66 -4.91 1.78
N PRO A 34 15.00 -5.88 2.64
CA PRO A 34 16.38 -6.02 3.18
C PRO A 34 17.47 -6.05 2.10
N ALA A 35 17.18 -6.63 0.93
CA ALA A 35 18.11 -6.68 -0.20
C ALA A 35 18.47 -5.32 -0.80
N ALA A 36 17.70 -4.27 -0.52
CA ALA A 36 18.01 -2.92 -0.98
C ALA A 36 19.16 -2.27 -0.20
N HIS A 37 19.53 -2.80 0.96
CA HIS A 37 20.56 -2.25 1.85
C HIS A 37 20.40 -0.75 2.14
N ARG A 38 19.15 -0.28 2.23
CA ARG A 38 18.77 1.09 2.55
C ARG A 38 18.11 1.15 3.93
N ASP A 39 18.25 2.29 4.60
CA ASP A 39 17.66 2.56 5.92
C ASP A 39 16.67 3.73 5.78
N PRO A 40 15.36 3.46 5.74
CA PRO A 40 14.36 4.50 5.51
C PRO A 40 14.31 5.54 6.64
N LYS A 41 14.52 5.13 7.90
CA LYS A 41 14.58 6.06 9.04
C LYS A 41 15.76 7.02 8.92
N LYS A 42 16.94 6.50 8.58
CA LYS A 42 18.13 7.33 8.37
C LYS A 42 17.97 8.27 7.20
N GLU A 43 17.36 7.79 6.10
CA GLU A 43 17.09 8.62 4.93
C GLU A 43 16.09 9.73 5.26
N PHE A 44 15.01 9.43 5.99
CA PHE A 44 14.07 10.42 6.50
C PHE A 44 14.76 11.50 7.34
N HIS A 45 15.63 11.12 8.27
CA HIS A 45 16.38 12.10 9.07
C HIS A 45 17.30 12.99 8.25
N ASN A 46 17.82 12.49 7.13
CA ASN A 46 18.68 13.27 6.25
C ASN A 46 17.90 14.17 5.30
N CYS A 47 16.74 13.72 4.82
CA CYS A 47 15.97 14.44 3.81
C CYS A 47 14.51 13.96 3.78
N HIS A 48 13.58 14.84 4.11
CA HIS A 48 12.14 14.59 4.05
C HIS A 48 11.37 15.85 3.60
N ILE A 49 10.11 15.72 3.29
CA ILE A 49 9.22 16.86 3.01
C ILE A 49 8.97 17.64 4.32
N PRO A 50 9.12 18.97 4.34
CA PRO A 50 8.94 19.76 5.55
C PRO A 50 7.63 19.46 6.28
N GLY A 51 7.70 19.26 7.60
CA GLY A 51 6.52 18.93 8.43
C GLY A 51 6.09 17.47 8.40
N ALA A 52 6.79 16.59 7.68
CA ALA A 52 6.49 15.17 7.68
C ALA A 52 6.87 14.49 9.01
N THR A 53 6.14 13.42 9.32
CA THR A 53 6.47 12.43 10.35
C THR A 53 6.73 11.08 9.68
N PHE A 54 7.59 10.24 10.28
CA PHE A 54 7.92 8.94 9.74
C PHE A 54 6.92 7.88 10.23
N PHE A 55 6.35 7.12 9.30
CA PHE A 55 5.45 6.00 9.57
C PHE A 55 6.17 4.69 9.27
N ASP A 56 6.66 4.01 10.30
CA ASP A 56 7.32 2.73 10.12
C ASP A 56 6.29 1.60 10.01
N ILE A 57 6.15 1.04 8.81
CA ILE A 57 5.19 -0.06 8.57
C ILE A 57 5.56 -1.37 9.27
N ASN A 58 6.78 -1.50 9.81
CA ASN A 58 7.18 -2.65 10.62
C ASN A 58 6.83 -2.46 12.10
N GLU A 59 6.90 -1.22 12.60
CA GLU A 59 6.56 -0.89 13.99
C GLU A 59 5.04 -0.70 14.17
N ILE A 60 4.38 -0.10 13.17
CA ILE A 60 2.92 0.11 13.16
C ILE A 60 2.26 -1.11 12.50
N ALA A 61 2.45 -2.26 13.12
CA ALA A 61 2.00 -3.56 12.69
C ALA A 61 1.60 -4.42 13.90
N ASP A 62 0.93 -5.55 13.67
CA ASP A 62 0.73 -6.55 14.71
C ASP A 62 2.08 -7.19 15.07
N THR A 63 2.59 -6.91 16.26
CA THR A 63 3.85 -7.45 16.77
C THR A 63 3.70 -8.79 17.49
N ASN A 64 2.50 -9.35 17.57
CA ASN A 64 2.22 -10.65 18.17
C ASN A 64 2.34 -11.82 17.16
N THR A 65 2.76 -11.54 15.94
CA THR A 65 2.97 -12.51 14.88
C THR A 65 4.33 -12.33 14.22
N ASP A 66 4.89 -13.44 13.70
CA ASP A 66 6.12 -13.41 12.88
C ASP A 66 5.84 -13.01 11.42
N LEU A 67 4.57 -12.84 11.05
CA LEU A 67 4.19 -12.39 9.70
C LEU A 67 4.50 -10.90 9.53
N PRO A 68 5.14 -10.51 8.43
CA PRO A 68 5.52 -9.12 8.21
C PRO A 68 4.31 -8.25 7.88
N HIS A 69 4.28 -7.03 8.41
CA HIS A 69 3.36 -5.94 8.06
C HIS A 69 1.86 -6.24 8.30
N MET A 70 1.53 -7.24 9.13
CA MET A 70 0.15 -7.50 9.51
C MET A 70 -0.49 -6.26 10.16
N LEU A 71 -1.76 -6.02 9.87
CA LEU A 71 -2.47 -4.88 10.47
C LEU A 71 -2.51 -5.02 12.00
N PRO A 72 -2.21 -3.94 12.75
CA PRO A 72 -2.40 -3.90 14.19
C PRO A 72 -3.89 -3.93 14.54
N THR A 73 -4.22 -4.04 15.82
CA THR A 73 -5.58 -3.82 16.29
C THR A 73 -6.00 -2.35 16.11
N ALA A 74 -7.31 -2.09 16.09
CA ALA A 74 -7.83 -0.71 15.98
C ALA A 74 -7.33 0.21 17.13
N ASP A 75 -7.20 -0.35 18.32
CA ASP A 75 -6.70 0.40 19.49
C ASP A 75 -5.21 0.74 19.37
N GLU A 76 -4.41 -0.20 18.87
CA GLU A 76 -2.98 0.02 18.62
C GLU A 76 -2.80 1.05 17.49
N PHE A 77 -3.54 0.91 16.38
CA PHE A 77 -3.48 1.89 15.30
C PHE A 77 -3.91 3.29 15.78
N SER A 78 -4.95 3.38 16.62
CA SER A 78 -5.38 4.65 17.19
C SER A 78 -4.27 5.34 17.97
N LYS A 79 -3.54 4.59 18.81
CA LYS A 79 -2.41 5.10 19.58
C LYS A 79 -1.26 5.54 18.67
N HIS A 80 -0.90 4.72 17.68
CA HIS A 80 0.17 5.07 16.74
C HIS A 80 -0.17 6.30 15.90
N ALA A 81 -1.37 6.39 15.33
CA ALA A 81 -1.79 7.57 14.58
C ALA A 81 -1.80 8.84 15.45
N GLY A 82 -2.32 8.74 16.68
CA GLY A 82 -2.32 9.83 17.65
C GLY A 82 -0.92 10.30 18.00
N SER A 83 0.01 9.39 18.27
CA SER A 83 1.41 9.70 18.59
C SER A 83 2.17 10.37 17.44
N LEU A 84 1.75 10.14 16.18
CA LEU A 84 2.24 10.85 15.00
C LEU A 84 1.59 12.24 14.82
N GLY A 85 0.74 12.67 15.74
CA GLY A 85 0.04 13.96 15.69
C GLY A 85 -1.12 13.99 14.70
N ILE A 86 -1.75 12.84 14.43
CA ILE A 86 -2.85 12.70 13.49
C ILE A 86 -4.17 12.60 14.26
N SER A 87 -5.16 13.42 13.86
CA SER A 87 -6.55 13.30 14.33
C SER A 87 -7.48 12.87 13.17
N ASN A 88 -8.71 12.48 13.50
CA ASN A 88 -9.71 12.12 12.48
C ASN A 88 -10.13 13.29 11.59
N ASP A 89 -9.85 14.54 11.98
CA ASP A 89 -10.15 15.73 11.18
C ASP A 89 -9.06 16.07 10.14
N HIS A 90 -7.88 15.44 10.26
CA HIS A 90 -6.78 15.72 9.35
C HIS A 90 -6.96 15.05 7.99
N HIS A 91 -6.47 15.70 6.95
CA HIS A 91 -6.21 15.08 5.66
C HIS A 91 -4.78 14.53 5.68
N VAL A 92 -4.63 13.22 5.63
CA VAL A 92 -3.33 12.55 5.66
C VAL A 92 -2.77 12.45 4.25
N ILE A 93 -1.55 12.95 4.04
CA ILE A 93 -0.82 12.82 2.77
C ILE A 93 0.34 11.86 2.99
N CYS A 94 0.27 10.69 2.35
CA CYS A 94 1.31 9.67 2.40
C CYS A 94 2.24 9.82 1.21
N TYR A 95 3.55 9.74 1.44
CA TYR A 95 4.54 9.61 0.37
C TYR A 95 5.59 8.58 0.76
N ASP A 96 6.40 8.16 -0.20
CA ASP A 96 7.62 7.42 0.08
C ASP A 96 8.79 7.89 -0.80
N SER A 97 10.00 7.45 -0.46
CA SER A 97 11.25 7.82 -1.14
C SER A 97 11.86 6.66 -1.93
N SER A 98 11.10 5.58 -2.12
CA SER A 98 11.59 4.38 -2.83
C SER A 98 11.67 4.58 -4.35
N GLY A 99 11.06 5.60 -4.89
CA GLY A 99 10.86 5.78 -6.33
C GLY A 99 9.65 5.03 -6.88
N GLY A 100 8.91 4.35 -5.99
CA GLY A 100 7.63 3.73 -6.30
C GLY A 100 6.71 3.82 -5.07
N PRO A 101 5.48 4.30 -5.19
CA PRO A 101 4.64 4.68 -4.05
C PRO A 101 4.02 3.48 -3.31
N MET A 102 4.69 2.34 -3.27
CA MET A 102 4.18 1.07 -2.76
C MET A 102 3.82 1.13 -1.28
N ALA A 103 4.75 1.61 -0.46
CA ALA A 103 4.54 1.71 0.97
C ALA A 103 3.57 2.85 1.31
N ALA A 104 3.63 3.97 0.59
CA ALA A 104 2.65 5.05 0.72
C ALA A 104 1.22 4.58 0.39
N MET A 105 1.05 3.75 -0.65
CA MET A 105 -0.24 3.15 -0.99
C MET A 105 -0.69 2.11 0.04
N ARG A 106 0.24 1.35 0.64
CA ARG A 106 -0.07 0.46 1.77
C ARG A 106 -0.59 1.27 2.96
N VAL A 107 0.06 2.38 3.32
CA VAL A 107 -0.36 3.24 4.44
C VAL A 107 -1.71 3.91 4.13
N TRP A 108 -1.93 4.39 2.89
CA TRP A 108 -3.24 4.86 2.43
C TRP A 108 -4.34 3.81 2.65
N TRP A 109 -4.09 2.57 2.24
CA TRP A 109 -5.05 1.47 2.44
C TRP A 109 -5.25 1.18 3.94
N THR A 110 -4.18 1.20 4.75
CA THR A 110 -4.26 0.98 6.19
C THR A 110 -5.16 2.02 6.88
N PHE A 111 -5.00 3.31 6.56
CA PHE A 111 -5.90 4.35 7.10
C PHE A 111 -7.37 4.08 6.73
N ARG A 112 -7.63 3.67 5.50
CA ARG A 112 -9.00 3.34 5.07
C ARG A 112 -9.56 2.11 5.76
N VAL A 113 -8.74 1.08 5.99
CA VAL A 113 -9.14 -0.08 6.80
C VAL A 113 -9.57 0.36 8.19
N PHE A 114 -8.91 1.36 8.75
CA PHE A 114 -9.26 1.91 10.06
C PHE A 114 -10.26 3.07 10.01
N GLY A 115 -11.01 3.17 8.90
CA GLY A 115 -12.16 4.08 8.77
C GLY A 115 -11.81 5.54 8.55
N HIS A 116 -10.58 5.84 8.11
CA HIS A 116 -10.14 7.19 7.80
C HIS A 116 -9.97 7.38 6.28
N ASP A 117 -11.02 7.91 5.63
CA ASP A 117 -11.05 8.09 4.16
C ASP A 117 -10.36 9.39 3.68
N ARG A 118 -10.07 10.34 4.59
CA ARG A 118 -9.35 11.57 4.25
C ARG A 118 -7.84 11.33 4.18
N VAL A 119 -7.45 10.44 3.28
CA VAL A 119 -6.06 10.04 3.06
C VAL A 119 -5.76 9.98 1.58
N SER A 120 -4.63 10.52 1.16
CA SER A 120 -4.17 10.55 -0.24
C SER A 120 -2.69 10.19 -0.33
N VAL A 121 -2.27 9.75 -1.51
CA VAL A 121 -0.86 9.50 -1.81
C VAL A 121 -0.33 10.64 -2.70
N LEU A 122 0.86 11.14 -2.37
CA LEU A 122 1.59 12.10 -3.19
C LEU A 122 2.12 11.40 -4.44
N SER A 123 1.61 11.79 -5.59
CA SER A 123 2.00 11.22 -6.89
C SER A 123 3.48 11.48 -7.18
N GLY A 124 4.26 10.39 -7.36
CA GLY A 124 5.70 10.42 -7.60
C GLY A 124 6.56 10.57 -6.34
N GLY A 125 5.95 10.74 -5.16
CA GLY A 125 6.63 10.75 -3.86
C GLY A 125 7.74 11.79 -3.72
N LEU A 126 8.68 11.52 -2.81
CA LEU A 126 9.83 12.41 -2.57
C LEU A 126 10.72 12.62 -3.82
N PRO A 127 10.98 11.60 -4.66
CA PRO A 127 11.84 11.79 -5.85
C PRO A 127 11.28 12.83 -6.82
N LYS A 128 9.98 12.81 -7.10
CA LYS A 128 9.32 13.80 -7.97
C LYS A 128 9.32 15.19 -7.33
N TRP A 129 8.98 15.27 -6.04
CA TRP A 129 9.01 16.50 -5.24
C TRP A 129 10.37 17.21 -5.33
N GLN A 130 11.46 16.47 -5.14
CA GLN A 130 12.82 16.99 -5.25
C GLN A 130 13.18 17.41 -6.69
N LYS A 131 12.81 16.59 -7.69
CA LYS A 131 13.11 16.87 -9.09
C LYS A 131 12.45 18.18 -9.58
N GLU A 132 11.31 18.50 -9.02
CA GLU A 132 10.57 19.75 -9.30
C GLU A 132 11.09 20.96 -8.50
N GLY A 133 12.12 20.76 -7.66
CA GLY A 133 12.77 21.84 -6.91
C GLY A 133 12.01 22.29 -5.67
N HIS A 134 11.08 21.51 -5.18
CA HIS A 134 10.35 21.79 -3.94
C HIS A 134 11.25 21.64 -2.70
N PRO A 135 10.96 22.35 -1.59
CA PRO A 135 11.79 22.35 -0.40
C PRO A 135 11.80 20.99 0.30
N THR A 136 12.95 20.65 0.87
CA THR A 136 13.14 19.51 1.76
C THR A 136 13.71 19.96 3.10
N SER A 137 13.63 19.13 4.12
CA SER A 137 14.13 19.38 5.47
C SER A 137 14.90 18.18 5.99
N SER A 138 15.81 18.41 6.93
CA SER A 138 16.39 17.41 7.81
C SER A 138 16.05 17.69 9.29
N THR A 139 15.20 18.70 9.53
CA THR A 139 14.79 19.07 10.88
C THR A 139 13.50 18.34 11.22
N PRO A 140 13.50 17.48 12.25
CA PRO A 140 12.29 16.82 12.71
C PRO A 140 11.22 17.85 13.09
N ARG A 141 9.96 17.50 12.82
CA ARG A 141 8.81 18.27 13.27
C ARG A 141 8.60 18.03 14.77
N ASP A 142 8.25 19.07 15.53
CA ASP A 142 7.68 18.92 16.86
C ASP A 142 6.28 18.31 16.76
N ILE A 143 6.09 17.14 17.35
CA ILE A 143 4.83 16.41 17.33
C ILE A 143 4.04 16.73 18.58
N THR A 144 2.84 17.28 18.41
CA THR A 144 1.84 17.33 19.47
C THR A 144 0.90 16.15 19.28
N GLU A 145 0.89 15.24 20.25
CA GLU A 145 0.01 14.06 20.21
C GLU A 145 -1.46 14.48 20.07
N GLN A 146 -2.19 13.75 19.26
CA GLN A 146 -3.61 13.95 18.96
C GLN A 146 -4.43 12.73 19.35
N GLN A 147 -5.74 12.93 19.48
CA GLN A 147 -6.66 11.82 19.62
C GLN A 147 -7.06 11.33 18.22
N PHE A 148 -6.84 10.03 17.96
CA PHE A 148 -7.33 9.34 16.78
C PHE A 148 -8.21 8.18 17.22
N THR A 149 -9.34 7.98 16.52
CA THR A 149 -10.26 6.87 16.76
C THR A 149 -10.37 6.04 15.50
N ALA A 150 -9.80 4.82 15.54
CA ALA A 150 -9.86 3.87 14.46
C ALA A 150 -11.16 3.05 14.51
N LYS A 151 -11.74 2.79 13.35
CA LYS A 151 -12.90 1.91 13.18
C LYS A 151 -12.62 0.93 12.07
N HIS A 152 -12.37 -0.33 12.43
CA HIS A 152 -11.96 -1.37 11.48
C HIS A 152 -13.04 -1.69 10.44
N ASP A 153 -12.72 -1.57 9.16
CA ASP A 153 -13.56 -2.01 8.03
C ASP A 153 -13.11 -3.39 7.53
N HIS A 154 -13.73 -4.45 8.03
CA HIS A 154 -13.44 -5.84 7.67
C HIS A 154 -13.68 -6.17 6.18
N ARG A 155 -14.36 -5.29 5.43
CA ARG A 155 -14.59 -5.50 4.00
C ARG A 155 -13.32 -5.34 3.18
N LEU A 156 -12.40 -4.49 3.63
CA LEU A 156 -11.16 -4.15 2.93
C LEU A 156 -10.01 -5.12 3.20
N VAL A 157 -10.14 -6.01 4.18
CA VAL A 157 -9.09 -6.97 4.57
C VAL A 157 -9.62 -8.40 4.54
N LYS A 158 -8.77 -9.34 4.14
CA LYS A 158 -9.01 -10.78 4.15
C LYS A 158 -7.90 -11.50 4.88
N ASN A 159 -8.27 -12.57 5.58
CA ASN A 159 -7.36 -13.49 6.25
C ASN A 159 -7.29 -14.83 5.50
N ILE A 160 -6.50 -15.75 5.98
CA ILE A 160 -6.26 -17.04 5.33
C ILE A 160 -7.55 -17.89 5.20
N GLU A 161 -8.45 -17.84 6.18
CA GLU A 161 -9.71 -18.60 6.14
C GLU A 161 -10.58 -18.15 4.95
N HIS A 162 -10.64 -16.86 4.69
CA HIS A 162 -11.34 -16.33 3.51
C HIS A 162 -10.72 -16.81 2.20
N ILE A 163 -9.38 -16.98 2.14
CA ILE A 163 -8.72 -17.46 0.93
C ILE A 163 -8.98 -18.95 0.72
N LEU A 164 -8.91 -19.76 1.79
CA LEU A 164 -9.24 -21.17 1.72
C LEU A 164 -10.68 -21.41 1.25
N GLU A 165 -11.64 -20.70 1.80
CA GLU A 165 -13.04 -20.71 1.35
C GLU A 165 -13.18 -20.28 -0.12
N ASN A 166 -12.43 -19.24 -0.53
CA ASN A 166 -12.52 -18.72 -1.89
C ASN A 166 -11.96 -19.66 -2.95
N ILE A 167 -11.03 -20.55 -2.63
CA ILE A 167 -10.56 -21.60 -3.57
C ILE A 167 -11.72 -22.48 -4.03
N GLU A 168 -12.64 -22.80 -3.13
CA GLU A 168 -13.81 -23.64 -3.43
C GLU A 168 -14.93 -22.83 -4.05
N THR A 169 -15.25 -21.67 -3.49
CA THR A 169 -16.43 -20.87 -3.87
C THR A 169 -16.20 -19.99 -5.09
N GLN A 170 -14.96 -19.56 -5.35
CA GLN A 170 -14.57 -18.62 -6.41
C GLN A 170 -15.41 -17.33 -6.45
N HIS A 171 -15.91 -16.94 -5.27
CA HIS A 171 -16.72 -15.73 -5.11
C HIS A 171 -15.93 -14.47 -5.45
N PHE A 172 -14.69 -14.39 -4.99
CA PHE A 172 -13.75 -13.31 -5.29
C PHE A 172 -12.78 -13.72 -6.40
N GLN A 173 -12.43 -12.78 -7.25
CA GLN A 173 -11.25 -12.94 -8.10
C GLN A 173 -10.00 -12.74 -7.24
N MET A 174 -9.14 -13.73 -7.19
CA MET A 174 -7.84 -13.63 -6.54
C MET A 174 -6.82 -13.08 -7.52
N VAL A 175 -6.07 -12.03 -7.16
CA VAL A 175 -5.03 -11.42 -8.00
C VAL A 175 -3.72 -11.33 -7.25
N ASP A 176 -2.66 -11.84 -7.85
CA ASP A 176 -1.30 -11.80 -7.32
C ASP A 176 -0.51 -10.66 -7.97
N ALA A 177 -0.09 -9.70 -7.14
CA ALA A 177 0.63 -8.50 -7.56
C ALA A 177 2.17 -8.65 -7.55
N ARG A 178 2.71 -9.86 -7.30
CA ARG A 178 4.15 -10.16 -7.39
C ARG A 178 4.62 -10.16 -8.85
N SER A 179 5.95 -10.23 -9.05
CA SER A 179 6.53 -10.47 -10.38
C SER A 179 6.01 -11.77 -11.01
N GLU A 180 5.96 -11.81 -12.34
CA GLU A 180 5.55 -13.03 -13.07
C GLU A 180 6.46 -14.23 -12.74
N GLY A 181 7.76 -13.99 -12.53
CA GLY A 181 8.70 -15.05 -12.16
C GLY A 181 8.38 -15.67 -10.79
N ARG A 182 8.02 -14.86 -9.79
CA ARG A 182 7.60 -15.35 -8.47
C ARG A 182 6.25 -16.07 -8.55
N TYR A 183 5.30 -15.54 -9.31
CA TYR A 183 4.01 -16.17 -9.54
C TYR A 183 4.16 -17.56 -10.20
N ASN A 184 4.98 -17.67 -11.23
CA ASN A 184 5.25 -18.91 -11.97
C ASN A 184 6.24 -19.86 -11.27
N GLY A 185 6.75 -19.50 -10.07
CA GLY A 185 7.73 -20.30 -9.36
C GLY A 185 9.11 -20.42 -10.01
N THR A 186 9.44 -19.50 -10.93
CA THR A 186 10.73 -19.47 -11.65
C THR A 186 11.72 -18.48 -11.05
N GLU A 187 11.27 -17.63 -10.13
CA GLU A 187 12.06 -16.67 -9.38
C GLU A 187 11.99 -16.99 -7.89
N ALA A 188 13.13 -16.87 -7.18
CA ALA A 188 13.18 -17.12 -5.74
C ALA A 188 12.39 -16.08 -4.95
N GLU A 189 11.78 -16.50 -3.85
CA GLU A 189 11.15 -15.58 -2.90
C GLU A 189 12.23 -14.78 -2.13
N PRO A 190 12.01 -13.47 -1.90
CA PRO A 190 12.93 -12.65 -1.12
C PRO A 190 13.10 -13.12 0.33
N ARG A 191 12.09 -13.83 0.86
CA ARG A 191 12.13 -14.43 2.21
C ARG A 191 12.49 -15.91 2.13
N VAL A 192 13.51 -16.30 2.88
CA VAL A 192 14.00 -17.68 2.91
C VAL A 192 12.94 -18.63 3.48
N GLY A 193 12.87 -19.83 2.91
CA GLY A 193 12.01 -20.91 3.40
C GLY A 193 10.58 -20.89 2.86
N LEU A 194 10.20 -19.92 2.03
CA LEU A 194 8.89 -19.90 1.39
C LEU A 194 8.87 -20.80 0.15
N ARG A 195 7.77 -21.53 -0.04
CA ARG A 195 7.50 -22.31 -1.23
C ARG A 195 7.29 -21.40 -2.43
N GLN A 196 7.59 -21.87 -3.64
CA GLN A 196 7.41 -21.15 -4.91
C GLN A 196 6.06 -21.48 -5.54
N GLY A 197 5.58 -20.59 -6.41
CA GLY A 197 4.30 -20.70 -7.12
C GLY A 197 3.30 -19.64 -6.69
N HIS A 198 2.01 -19.95 -6.79
CA HIS A 198 0.91 -19.03 -6.49
C HIS A 198 -0.30 -19.73 -5.86
N ILE A 199 -1.23 -18.95 -5.30
CA ILE A 199 -2.51 -19.43 -4.77
C ILE A 199 -3.35 -19.96 -5.92
N PRO A 200 -3.93 -21.18 -5.83
CA PRO A 200 -4.75 -21.74 -6.91
C PRO A 200 -5.87 -20.80 -7.34
N GLY A 201 -5.99 -20.62 -8.67
CA GLY A 201 -6.99 -19.73 -9.28
C GLY A 201 -6.65 -18.23 -9.23
N ALA A 202 -5.49 -17.85 -8.69
CA ALA A 202 -5.06 -16.45 -8.75
C ALA A 202 -4.68 -16.03 -10.18
N ILE A 203 -4.98 -14.79 -10.52
CA ILE A 203 -4.60 -14.14 -11.78
C ILE A 203 -3.31 -13.35 -11.51
N SER A 204 -2.30 -13.50 -12.39
CA SER A 204 -1.07 -12.70 -12.29
C SER A 204 -1.29 -11.29 -12.83
N LEU A 205 -1.03 -10.28 -11.99
CA LEU A 205 -0.93 -8.89 -12.40
C LEU A 205 0.16 -8.18 -11.59
N PRO A 206 1.42 -8.21 -12.05
CA PRO A 206 2.50 -7.47 -11.42
C PRO A 206 2.13 -5.98 -11.27
N PHE A 207 2.29 -5.46 -10.05
CA PHE A 207 1.84 -4.10 -9.71
C PHE A 207 2.50 -3.02 -10.56
N GLU A 208 3.74 -3.25 -11.03
CA GLU A 208 4.48 -2.31 -11.88
C GLU A 208 3.75 -2.00 -13.20
N ARG A 209 2.92 -2.93 -13.70
CA ARG A 209 2.12 -2.71 -14.91
C ARG A 209 1.09 -1.59 -14.77
N LEU A 210 0.74 -1.23 -13.53
CA LEU A 210 -0.20 -0.16 -13.19
C LEU A 210 0.49 1.20 -13.03
N LEU A 211 1.82 1.22 -13.07
CA LEU A 211 2.65 2.41 -12.83
C LEU A 211 3.36 2.86 -14.10
N ASP A 212 3.56 4.17 -14.23
CA ASP A 212 4.42 4.78 -15.23
C ASP A 212 5.86 4.81 -14.71
N THR A 213 6.65 3.80 -15.10
CA THR A 213 8.03 3.61 -14.63
C THR A 213 8.99 4.70 -15.14
N GLU A 214 8.63 5.42 -16.20
CA GLU A 214 9.43 6.50 -16.77
C GLU A 214 9.13 7.85 -16.09
N ASN A 215 8.02 7.93 -15.33
CA ASN A 215 7.56 9.14 -14.66
C ASN A 215 7.41 8.91 -13.14
N PHE A 216 8.51 8.71 -12.44
CA PHE A 216 8.55 8.55 -10.98
C PHE A 216 7.57 7.50 -10.44
N MET A 217 7.31 6.44 -11.19
CA MET A 217 6.39 5.37 -10.79
C MET A 217 4.99 5.89 -10.42
N THR A 218 4.53 6.96 -11.08
CA THR A 218 3.17 7.49 -10.87
C THR A 218 2.13 6.49 -11.38
N MET A 219 0.92 6.57 -10.86
CA MET A 219 -0.19 5.76 -11.37
C MET A 219 -0.47 6.13 -12.83
N ARG A 220 -0.68 5.11 -13.68
CA ARG A 220 -1.11 5.30 -15.08
C ARG A 220 -2.48 5.98 -15.14
N SER A 221 -2.83 6.55 -16.28
CA SER A 221 -4.16 7.11 -16.51
C SER A 221 -5.28 6.08 -16.32
N ALA A 222 -6.50 6.55 -16.05
CA ALA A 222 -7.66 5.68 -15.84
C ALA A 222 -7.92 4.74 -17.04
N ASP A 223 -7.69 5.21 -18.27
CA ASP A 223 -7.89 4.42 -19.49
C ASP A 223 -6.82 3.31 -19.60
N GLU A 224 -5.55 3.64 -19.30
CA GLU A 224 -4.47 2.64 -19.28
C GLU A 224 -4.66 1.61 -18.17
N ILE A 225 -5.02 2.04 -16.94
CA ILE A 225 -5.36 1.14 -15.83
C ILE A 225 -6.48 0.18 -16.26
N THR A 226 -7.56 0.71 -16.83
CA THR A 226 -8.68 -0.09 -17.29
C THR A 226 -8.24 -1.11 -18.34
N SER A 227 -7.39 -0.69 -19.29
CA SER A 227 -6.85 -1.58 -20.33
C SER A 227 -5.98 -2.69 -19.74
N VAL A 228 -5.12 -2.37 -18.76
CA VAL A 228 -4.27 -3.36 -18.08
C VAL A 228 -5.11 -4.36 -17.28
N ILE A 229 -6.12 -3.89 -16.53
CA ILE A 229 -7.02 -4.73 -15.73
C ILE A 229 -7.77 -5.72 -16.64
N LEU A 230 -8.44 -5.22 -17.70
CA LEU A 230 -9.20 -6.06 -18.63
C LEU A 230 -8.28 -7.01 -19.41
N GLY A 231 -7.13 -6.51 -19.86
CA GLY A 231 -6.13 -7.32 -20.58
C GLY A 231 -5.49 -8.43 -19.75
N SER A 232 -5.56 -8.34 -18.42
CA SER A 232 -5.13 -9.40 -17.50
C SER A 232 -6.23 -10.42 -17.18
N GLY A 233 -7.41 -10.30 -17.80
CA GLY A 233 -8.55 -11.20 -17.54
C GLY A 233 -9.33 -10.89 -16.27
N ILE A 234 -9.06 -9.77 -15.61
CA ILE A 234 -9.77 -9.33 -14.41
C ILE A 234 -11.08 -8.66 -14.83
N ASN A 235 -12.18 -9.09 -14.24
CA ASN A 235 -13.49 -8.46 -14.41
C ASN A 235 -13.72 -7.41 -13.30
N PRO A 236 -13.71 -6.10 -13.59
CA PRO A 236 -13.86 -5.06 -12.58
C PRO A 236 -15.25 -4.99 -11.93
N GLU A 237 -16.24 -5.73 -12.42
CA GLU A 237 -17.57 -5.80 -11.81
C GLU A 237 -17.66 -6.82 -10.66
N LYS A 238 -16.71 -7.76 -10.59
CA LYS A 238 -16.65 -8.78 -9.54
C LYS A 238 -15.82 -8.31 -8.34
N PRO A 239 -16.16 -8.73 -7.11
CA PRO A 239 -15.31 -8.46 -5.96
C PRO A 239 -13.94 -9.14 -6.12
N LEU A 240 -12.90 -8.52 -5.56
CA LEU A 240 -11.52 -8.91 -5.78
C LEU A 240 -10.73 -8.95 -4.47
N ILE A 241 -9.82 -9.93 -4.36
CA ILE A 241 -8.82 -9.99 -3.32
C ILE A 241 -7.44 -9.84 -3.98
N SER A 242 -6.69 -8.81 -3.60
CA SER A 242 -5.30 -8.63 -3.99
C SER A 242 -4.38 -9.30 -2.98
N SER A 243 -3.34 -9.97 -3.48
CA SER A 243 -2.26 -10.55 -2.68
C SER A 243 -0.91 -10.18 -3.28
N CYS A 244 0.13 -10.28 -2.46
CA CYS A 244 1.50 -10.15 -2.95
C CYS A 244 2.47 -10.94 -2.05
N GLY A 245 3.65 -10.41 -1.75
CA GLY A 245 4.60 -11.04 -0.83
C GLY A 245 4.20 -10.91 0.66
N SER A 246 3.74 -9.72 1.08
CA SER A 246 3.39 -9.39 2.47
C SER A 246 2.38 -8.23 2.56
N GLY A 247 1.44 -8.14 1.62
CA GLY A 247 0.38 -7.15 1.62
C GLY A 247 0.80 -5.73 1.19
N VAL A 248 2.08 -5.44 0.99
CA VAL A 248 2.55 -4.09 0.63
C VAL A 248 2.28 -3.79 -0.85
N THR A 249 2.82 -4.59 -1.77
CA THR A 249 2.65 -4.37 -3.22
C THR A 249 1.27 -4.78 -3.75
N ALA A 250 0.41 -5.34 -2.92
CA ALA A 250 -1.01 -5.52 -3.20
C ALA A 250 -1.80 -4.20 -3.18
N ALA A 251 -1.33 -3.20 -2.42
CA ALA A 251 -2.01 -1.92 -2.27
C ALA A 251 -2.05 -1.07 -3.54
N PRO A 252 -1.01 -0.97 -4.38
CA PRO A 252 -1.08 -0.35 -5.71
C PRO A 252 -2.20 -0.88 -6.60
N LEU A 253 -2.45 -2.19 -6.60
CA LEU A 253 -3.58 -2.77 -7.35
C LEU A 253 -4.93 -2.30 -6.79
N VAL A 254 -5.08 -2.31 -5.47
CA VAL A 254 -6.32 -1.82 -4.81
C VAL A 254 -6.53 -0.34 -5.07
N MET A 255 -5.47 0.47 -5.05
CA MET A 255 -5.55 1.89 -5.40
C MET A 255 -5.92 2.10 -6.87
N ALA A 256 -5.30 1.37 -7.79
CA ALA A 256 -5.63 1.46 -9.22
C ALA A 256 -7.11 1.15 -9.48
N LEU A 257 -7.63 0.10 -8.86
CA LEU A 257 -9.04 -0.27 -8.92
C LEU A 257 -9.94 0.82 -8.31
N TYR A 258 -9.56 1.37 -7.16
CA TYR A 258 -10.28 2.48 -6.53
C TYR A 258 -10.35 3.70 -7.44
N LEU A 259 -9.25 4.07 -8.07
CA LEU A 259 -9.17 5.22 -8.99
C LEU A 259 -10.10 5.08 -10.20
N ILE A 260 -10.36 3.86 -10.68
CA ILE A 260 -11.30 3.61 -11.78
C ILE A 260 -12.74 3.32 -11.30
N GLY A 261 -12.99 3.44 -9.98
CA GLY A 261 -14.32 3.34 -9.36
C GLY A 261 -14.69 1.97 -8.82
N HIS A 262 -13.76 1.00 -8.81
CA HIS A 262 -13.98 -0.30 -8.19
C HIS A 262 -13.67 -0.26 -6.69
N THR A 263 -14.71 -0.22 -5.86
CA THR A 263 -14.56 -0.08 -4.39
C THR A 263 -14.67 -1.39 -3.60
N LYS A 264 -14.77 -2.54 -4.32
CA LYS A 264 -14.94 -3.88 -3.71
C LYS A 264 -13.65 -4.70 -3.74
N ALA A 265 -12.50 -4.02 -3.77
CA ALA A 265 -11.20 -4.67 -3.68
C ALA A 265 -10.75 -4.72 -2.22
N SER A 266 -10.22 -5.87 -1.81
CA SER A 266 -9.64 -6.11 -0.49
C SER A 266 -8.21 -6.63 -0.63
N ILE A 267 -7.44 -6.63 0.46
CA ILE A 267 -6.11 -7.25 0.49
C ILE A 267 -6.15 -8.48 1.41
N TYR A 268 -5.55 -9.57 0.95
CA TYR A 268 -5.16 -10.68 1.79
C TYR A 268 -3.89 -10.25 2.56
N ASP A 269 -4.06 -9.94 3.84
CA ASP A 269 -3.02 -9.26 4.63
C ASP A 269 -1.79 -10.14 4.84
N GLY A 270 -1.94 -11.41 5.21
CA GLY A 270 -0.84 -12.36 5.34
C GLY A 270 -0.13 -12.70 4.03
N SER A 271 -0.84 -12.59 2.90
CA SER A 271 -0.29 -12.75 1.55
C SER A 271 0.55 -14.02 1.38
N TRP A 272 1.52 -14.00 0.48
CA TRP A 272 2.38 -15.16 0.21
C TRP A 272 3.25 -15.55 1.41
N ALA A 273 3.62 -14.58 2.26
CA ALA A 273 4.40 -14.84 3.47
C ALA A 273 3.67 -15.82 4.42
N GLU A 274 2.37 -15.67 4.57
CA GLU A 274 1.55 -16.59 5.36
C GLU A 274 1.26 -17.87 4.57
N TRP A 275 0.79 -17.75 3.33
CA TRP A 275 0.35 -18.86 2.51
C TRP A 275 1.47 -19.87 2.25
N ALA A 276 2.63 -19.40 1.81
CA ALA A 276 3.75 -20.26 1.42
C ALA A 276 4.52 -20.87 2.61
N ALA A 277 4.41 -20.27 3.78
CA ALA A 277 5.03 -20.81 4.99
C ALA A 277 4.29 -22.04 5.53
N ARG A 278 3.01 -22.18 5.24
CA ARG A 278 2.18 -23.30 5.72
C ARG A 278 2.31 -24.51 4.80
N SER A 279 2.38 -25.72 5.37
CA SER A 279 2.44 -26.98 4.62
C SER A 279 1.06 -27.48 4.16
N ASP A 280 -0.03 -26.96 4.76
CA ASP A 280 -1.41 -27.38 4.52
C ASP A 280 -2.15 -26.51 3.48
N THR A 281 -1.49 -25.49 2.91
CA THR A 281 -2.06 -24.66 1.84
C THR A 281 -1.69 -25.21 0.46
N PRO A 282 -2.64 -25.30 -0.49
CA PRO A 282 -2.35 -25.74 -1.86
C PRO A 282 -1.58 -24.67 -2.64
N ILE A 283 -0.73 -25.09 -3.56
CA ILE A 283 0.05 -24.22 -4.45
C ILE A 283 -0.06 -24.73 -5.88
N THR A 284 -0.16 -23.79 -6.82
CA THR A 284 -0.01 -24.00 -8.27
C THR A 284 1.31 -23.40 -8.74
N ILE A 285 1.96 -24.07 -9.71
CA ILE A 285 3.18 -23.58 -10.39
C ILE A 285 2.85 -23.39 -11.87
#